data_0a575bc48dcde25c1f430e4f059d42c4
#
_entry.id   0a575bc48dcde25c1f430e4f059d42c4
#
_cell.length_a   1.000
_cell.length_b   1.000
_cell.length_c   1.000
_cell.angle_alpha   90.00
_cell.angle_beta   90.00
_cell.angle_gamma   90.00
#
_symmetry.space_group_name_H-M   'P 1'
#
loop_
_entity.id
_entity.type
_entity.pdbx_description
1 polymer ?
#
loop_
_entity_poly.entity_id
_entity_poly.type
_entity_poly.pdbx_seq_one_letter_code
_entity_poly.pdbx_strand_id
1 'polypeptide(L)'
;EYGKRMKKENGFYIDPSIELTAGHLGGKDYDAVSDYAGGKKMHIHQDGINSVIGRIGLGIGKETERSNLFAKIALAHEFGGKVKSIFSAENEPTSGTEVDLKDSWVDVEVGGSWLVNRNTYLYGTYTRNFGADVSSKWRIDAGIRFSF
;
A
#
# COMPACT_ATOMS: atom_id res chain seq x y z
N GLU A 1 -5.78 4.76 -11.76
CA GLU A 1 -6.53 5.77 -11.01
C GLU A 1 -7.29 6.66 -11.98
N TYR A 2 -8.54 6.95 -11.65
CA TYR A 2 -9.38 7.92 -12.35
C TYR A 2 -9.92 8.92 -11.33
N GLY A 3 -9.79 10.22 -11.61
CA GLY A 3 -10.26 11.29 -10.73
C GLY A 3 -10.49 12.58 -11.51
N LYS A 4 -11.26 13.50 -10.93
CA LYS A 4 -11.51 14.81 -11.51
C LYS A 4 -11.41 15.88 -10.44
N ARG A 5 -10.33 16.63 -10.48
CA ARG A 5 -10.14 17.79 -9.61
C ARG A 5 -11.10 18.92 -10.00
N MET A 6 -11.92 19.33 -9.05
CA MET A 6 -12.83 20.45 -9.16
C MET A 6 -12.25 21.63 -8.38
N LYS A 7 -11.67 22.60 -9.10
CA LYS A 7 -10.98 23.76 -8.53
C LYS A 7 -11.90 25.00 -8.55
N LYS A 8 -11.88 25.75 -7.45
CA LYS A 8 -12.54 27.05 -7.32
C LYS A 8 -11.55 28.19 -7.59
N GLU A 9 -12.05 29.39 -7.91
CA GLU A 9 -11.24 30.59 -8.19
C GLU A 9 -10.29 30.99 -7.05
N ASN A 10 -10.66 30.71 -5.79
CA ASN A 10 -9.84 30.99 -4.62
C ASN A 10 -8.75 29.96 -4.36
N GLY A 11 -8.53 29.00 -5.30
CA GLY A 11 -7.53 27.95 -5.23
C GLY A 11 -7.93 26.72 -4.41
N PHE A 12 -9.08 26.72 -3.73
CA PHE A 12 -9.60 25.50 -3.12
C PHE A 12 -10.06 24.50 -4.17
N TYR A 13 -9.87 23.22 -3.89
CA TYR A 13 -10.34 22.15 -4.76
C TYR A 13 -10.87 20.95 -3.98
N ILE A 14 -11.70 20.16 -4.67
CA ILE A 14 -12.18 18.85 -4.25
C ILE A 14 -11.73 17.85 -5.32
N ASP A 15 -11.22 16.71 -4.90
CA ASP A 15 -10.56 15.71 -5.75
C ASP A 15 -11.13 14.31 -5.47
N PRO A 16 -12.34 13.98 -5.98
CA PRO A 16 -12.85 12.62 -5.92
C PRO A 16 -12.02 11.71 -6.83
N SER A 17 -11.72 10.52 -6.35
CA SER A 17 -10.91 9.54 -7.08
C SER A 17 -11.40 8.11 -6.87
N ILE A 18 -11.21 7.29 -7.89
CA ILE A 18 -11.34 5.85 -7.84
C ILE A 18 -10.04 5.23 -8.36
N GLU A 19 -9.57 4.19 -7.70
CA GLU A 19 -8.33 3.51 -8.05
C GLU A 19 -8.55 2.01 -8.04
N LEU A 20 -7.93 1.31 -8.99
CA LEU A 20 -7.82 -0.13 -9.01
C LEU A 20 -6.33 -0.48 -9.15
N THR A 21 -5.82 -1.28 -8.22
CA THR A 21 -4.44 -1.77 -8.22
C THR A 21 -4.48 -3.28 -8.29
N ALA A 22 -3.77 -3.87 -9.25
CA ALA A 22 -3.60 -5.32 -9.35
C ALA A 22 -2.12 -5.67 -9.23
N GLY A 23 -1.82 -6.72 -8.48
CA GLY A 23 -0.48 -7.22 -8.28
C GLY A 23 -0.44 -8.74 -8.28
N HIS A 24 0.70 -9.28 -8.70
CA HIS A 24 0.98 -10.72 -8.65
C HIS A 24 2.37 -10.95 -8.08
N LEU A 25 2.46 -11.82 -7.08
CA LEU A 25 3.71 -12.35 -6.55
C LEU A 25 3.76 -13.84 -6.88
N GLY A 26 4.80 -14.28 -7.60
CA GLY A 26 4.99 -15.69 -7.96
C GLY A 26 5.22 -16.56 -6.74
N GLY A 27 4.73 -17.80 -6.80
CA GLY A 27 5.01 -18.82 -5.80
C GLY A 27 6.49 -19.19 -5.75
N LYS A 28 6.92 -19.76 -4.64
CA LYS A 28 8.33 -20.15 -4.41
C LYS A 28 8.44 -21.44 -3.61
N ASP A 29 9.41 -22.26 -4.03
CA ASP A 29 9.86 -23.43 -3.29
C ASP A 29 11.23 -23.14 -2.66
N TYR A 30 11.42 -23.54 -1.42
CA TYR A 30 12.71 -23.45 -0.76
C TYR A 30 12.84 -24.49 0.37
N ASP A 31 14.08 -24.86 0.65
CA ASP A 31 14.41 -25.78 1.74
C ASP A 31 14.90 -24.97 2.94
N ALA A 32 14.43 -25.36 4.13
CA ALA A 32 14.89 -24.84 5.40
C ALA A 32 15.44 -25.98 6.26
N VAL A 33 16.43 -25.68 7.09
CA VAL A 33 16.95 -26.60 8.07
C VAL A 33 16.56 -26.10 9.46
N SER A 34 15.92 -26.95 10.24
CA SER A 34 15.52 -26.61 11.62
C SER A 34 16.52 -27.16 12.63
N ASP A 35 17.24 -26.28 13.32
CA ASP A 35 18.14 -26.64 14.40
C ASP A 35 17.40 -27.25 15.58
N TYR A 36 16.14 -26.87 15.81
CA TYR A 36 15.28 -27.42 16.87
C TYR A 36 14.82 -28.85 16.59
N ALA A 37 14.77 -29.29 15.34
CA ALA A 37 14.35 -30.63 14.94
C ALA A 37 15.54 -31.57 14.63
N GLY A 38 16.72 -31.33 15.21
CA GLY A 38 17.90 -32.15 15.01
C GLY A 38 18.49 -32.09 13.61
N GLY A 39 18.41 -30.94 12.95
CA GLY A 39 18.96 -30.72 11.61
C GLY A 39 18.10 -31.29 10.47
N LYS A 40 16.82 -31.62 10.71
CA LYS A 40 15.91 -32.11 9.67
C LYS A 40 15.69 -31.03 8.60
N LYS A 41 15.74 -31.46 7.35
CA LYS A 41 15.37 -30.63 6.21
C LYS A 41 13.85 -30.55 6.10
N MET A 42 13.36 -29.35 5.87
CA MET A 42 11.95 -29.07 5.63
C MET A 42 11.82 -28.39 4.26
N HIS A 43 10.98 -28.94 3.40
CA HIS A 43 10.62 -28.34 2.14
C HIS A 43 9.38 -27.46 2.33
N ILE A 44 9.47 -26.23 1.89
CA ILE A 44 8.41 -25.23 2.00
C ILE A 44 7.99 -24.83 0.61
N HIS A 45 6.72 -25.06 0.29
CA HIS A 45 6.05 -24.59 -0.91
C HIS A 45 5.13 -23.44 -0.56
N GLN A 46 5.34 -22.29 -1.17
CA GLN A 46 4.47 -21.11 -1.04
C GLN A 46 3.80 -20.81 -2.37
N ASP A 47 2.46 -20.83 -2.39
CA ASP A 47 1.69 -20.47 -3.56
C ASP A 47 1.90 -19.00 -3.95
N GLY A 48 1.65 -18.69 -5.22
CA GLY A 48 1.62 -17.31 -5.69
C GLY A 48 0.44 -16.52 -5.10
N ILE A 49 0.62 -15.23 -4.96
CA ILE A 49 -0.36 -14.31 -4.41
C ILE A 49 -0.88 -13.39 -5.51
N ASN A 50 -2.20 -13.36 -5.69
CA ASN A 50 -2.87 -12.38 -6.52
C ASN A 50 -3.60 -11.38 -5.63
N SER A 51 -3.30 -10.10 -5.81
CA SER A 51 -3.91 -9.00 -5.08
C SER A 51 -4.65 -8.08 -6.04
N VAL A 52 -5.86 -7.69 -5.67
CA VAL A 52 -6.65 -6.70 -6.40
C VAL A 52 -7.27 -5.76 -5.37
N ILE A 53 -6.78 -4.53 -5.32
CA ILE A 53 -7.24 -3.51 -4.37
C ILE A 53 -8.03 -2.45 -5.12
N GLY A 54 -9.27 -2.23 -4.69
CA GLY A 54 -10.09 -1.10 -5.09
C GLY A 54 -10.05 0.01 -4.03
N ARG A 55 -9.97 1.28 -4.47
CA ARG A 55 -10.07 2.45 -3.58
C ARG A 55 -11.05 3.46 -4.13
N ILE A 56 -11.83 4.06 -3.23
CA ILE A 56 -12.66 5.23 -3.50
C ILE A 56 -12.22 6.32 -2.53
N GLY A 57 -11.80 7.46 -3.06
CA GLY A 57 -11.21 8.53 -2.27
C GLY A 57 -11.84 9.89 -2.53
N LEU A 58 -11.74 10.74 -1.52
CA LEU A 58 -12.09 12.14 -1.60
C LEU A 58 -10.96 12.98 -1.01
N GLY A 59 -10.36 13.81 -1.84
CA GLY A 59 -9.36 14.79 -1.47
C GLY A 59 -9.96 16.19 -1.39
N ILE A 60 -9.45 16.99 -0.49
CA ILE A 60 -9.65 18.44 -0.45
C ILE A 60 -8.31 19.12 -0.33
N GLY A 61 -8.17 20.30 -0.91
CA GLY A 61 -6.91 21.00 -0.81
C GLY A 61 -7.02 22.46 -1.22
N LYS A 62 -5.90 23.15 -1.05
CA LYS A 62 -5.71 24.51 -1.51
C LYS A 62 -4.40 24.61 -2.27
N GLU A 63 -4.52 25.08 -3.48
CA GLU A 63 -3.40 25.35 -4.37
C GLU A 63 -3.22 26.86 -4.55
N THR A 64 -1.98 27.29 -4.45
CA THR A 64 -1.55 28.67 -4.73
C THR A 64 -0.45 28.62 -5.78
N GLU A 65 0.07 29.75 -6.21
CA GLU A 65 1.19 29.81 -7.16
C GLU A 65 2.46 29.13 -6.65
N ARG A 66 2.62 29.01 -5.30
CA ARG A 66 3.84 28.48 -4.67
C ARG A 66 3.63 27.26 -3.82
N SER A 67 2.41 26.87 -3.55
CA SER A 67 2.14 25.74 -2.64
C SER A 67 0.88 24.99 -3.02
N ASN A 68 0.87 23.71 -2.70
CA ASN A 68 -0.32 22.87 -2.69
C ASN A 68 -0.36 22.14 -1.35
N LEU A 69 -1.45 22.32 -0.61
CA LEU A 69 -1.73 21.59 0.64
C LEU A 69 -3.00 20.79 0.44
N PHE A 70 -3.00 19.54 0.90
CA PHE A 70 -4.15 18.67 0.76
C PHE A 70 -4.34 17.71 1.93
N ALA A 71 -5.57 17.26 2.08
CA ALA A 71 -5.94 16.10 2.88
C ALA A 71 -6.82 15.19 2.03
N LYS A 72 -6.62 13.87 2.14
CA LYS A 72 -7.39 12.84 1.42
C LYS A 72 -7.85 11.78 2.41
N ILE A 73 -9.06 11.30 2.24
CA ILE A 73 -9.58 10.10 2.88
C ILE A 73 -9.99 9.12 1.78
N ALA A 74 -9.69 7.85 1.96
CA ALA A 74 -10.09 6.81 1.01
C ALA A 74 -10.54 5.55 1.75
N LEU A 75 -11.57 4.91 1.24
CA LEU A 75 -11.96 3.56 1.60
C LEU A 75 -11.31 2.59 0.60
N ALA A 76 -10.57 1.64 1.11
CA ALA A 76 -9.89 0.60 0.34
C ALA A 76 -10.43 -0.78 0.68
N HIS A 77 -10.42 -1.67 -0.31
CA HIS A 77 -10.80 -3.07 -0.15
C HIS A 77 -9.90 -3.97 -0.99
N GLU A 78 -9.33 -5.01 -0.36
CA GLU A 78 -8.62 -6.11 -1.02
C GLU A 78 -9.59 -7.22 -1.39
N PHE A 79 -9.76 -7.50 -2.68
CA PHE A 79 -10.66 -8.53 -3.21
C PHE A 79 -10.00 -9.90 -3.33
N GLY A 80 -8.67 -9.97 -3.29
CA GLY A 80 -7.85 -11.17 -3.46
C GLY A 80 -6.98 -11.44 -2.22
N GLY A 81 -5.73 -11.89 -2.45
CA GLY A 81 -4.71 -11.96 -1.41
C GLY A 81 -4.72 -13.24 -0.57
N LYS A 82 -5.15 -14.37 -1.12
CA LYS A 82 -4.96 -15.66 -0.45
C LYS A 82 -3.51 -16.11 -0.54
N VAL A 83 -2.93 -16.49 0.59
CA VAL A 83 -1.60 -17.05 0.71
C VAL A 83 -1.71 -18.43 1.30
N LYS A 84 -1.20 -19.44 0.59
CA LYS A 84 -1.10 -20.81 1.09
C LYS A 84 0.35 -21.22 1.14
N SER A 85 0.77 -21.77 2.27
CA SER A 85 2.10 -22.34 2.45
C SER A 85 1.96 -23.80 2.92
N ILE A 86 2.72 -24.68 2.30
CA ILE A 86 2.76 -26.11 2.61
C ILE A 86 4.16 -26.45 3.11
N PHE A 87 4.22 -27.12 4.23
CA PHE A 87 5.45 -27.56 4.89
C PHE A 87 5.51 -29.08 4.87
N SER A 88 6.58 -29.63 4.32
CA SER A 88 6.82 -31.09 4.33
C SER A 88 8.22 -31.39 4.83
N ALA A 89 8.34 -32.38 5.71
CA ALA A 89 9.62 -32.88 6.19
C ALA A 89 9.65 -34.39 6.06
N GLU A 90 10.85 -34.96 5.98
CA GLU A 90 11.05 -36.41 5.86
C GLU A 90 10.49 -37.12 7.09
N ASN A 91 9.63 -38.14 6.87
CA ASN A 91 8.93 -38.92 7.90
C ASN A 91 8.00 -38.12 8.83
N GLU A 92 7.54 -36.93 8.41
CA GLU A 92 6.58 -36.14 9.16
C GLU A 92 5.32 -35.89 8.31
N PRO A 93 4.15 -35.74 8.94
CA PRO A 93 2.93 -35.37 8.20
C PRO A 93 3.07 -33.98 7.58
N THR A 94 2.63 -33.86 6.35
CA THR A 94 2.59 -32.57 5.66
C THR A 94 1.63 -31.62 6.38
N SER A 95 2.08 -30.43 6.68
CA SER A 95 1.30 -29.35 7.30
C SER A 95 1.13 -28.19 6.33
N GLY A 96 0.02 -27.48 6.40
CA GLY A 96 -0.24 -26.31 5.57
C GLY A 96 -0.92 -25.22 6.37
N THR A 97 -0.66 -23.98 5.98
CA THR A 97 -1.37 -22.79 6.48
C THR A 97 -1.92 -22.01 5.32
N GLU A 98 -3.11 -21.48 5.49
CA GLU A 98 -3.75 -20.56 4.54
C GLU A 98 -4.13 -19.28 5.26
N VAL A 99 -3.76 -18.15 4.69
CA VAL A 99 -4.11 -16.83 5.20
C VAL A 99 -4.90 -16.11 4.12
N ASP A 100 -6.10 -15.63 4.47
CA ASP A 100 -6.90 -14.76 3.61
C ASP A 100 -6.60 -13.31 3.98
N LEU A 101 -6.08 -12.54 3.02
CA LEU A 101 -5.73 -11.13 3.20
C LEU A 101 -6.84 -10.18 2.73
N LYS A 102 -8.03 -10.72 2.40
CA LYS A 102 -9.20 -9.89 2.09
C LYS A 102 -9.54 -9.02 3.28
N ASP A 103 -9.59 -7.73 3.04
CA ASP A 103 -9.80 -6.78 4.11
C ASP A 103 -10.32 -5.44 3.58
N SER A 104 -10.85 -4.63 4.48
CA SER A 104 -11.28 -3.25 4.19
C SER A 104 -10.69 -2.31 5.20
N TRP A 105 -10.15 -1.20 4.74
CA TRP A 105 -9.53 -0.20 5.60
C TRP A 105 -9.79 1.21 5.10
N VAL A 106 -9.52 2.17 5.97
CA VAL A 106 -9.56 3.60 5.65
C VAL A 106 -8.14 4.14 5.61
N ASP A 107 -7.80 4.80 4.52
CA ASP A 107 -6.57 5.55 4.36
C ASP A 107 -6.84 7.04 4.62
N VAL A 108 -6.03 7.66 5.46
CA VAL A 108 -6.01 9.11 5.66
C VAL A 108 -4.63 9.62 5.27
N GLU A 109 -4.59 10.59 4.39
CA GLU A 109 -3.37 11.21 3.90
C GLU A 109 -3.44 12.72 4.04
N VAL A 110 -2.38 13.34 4.53
CA VAL A 110 -2.19 14.79 4.52
C VAL A 110 -0.83 15.09 3.92
N GLY A 111 -0.76 16.12 3.12
CA GLY A 111 0.49 16.43 2.46
C GLY A 111 0.50 17.77 1.77
N GLY A 112 1.62 18.03 1.12
CA GLY A 112 1.75 19.24 0.34
C GLY A 112 3.08 19.36 -0.38
N SER A 113 3.15 20.38 -1.19
CA SER A 113 4.36 20.78 -1.89
C SER A 113 4.53 22.30 -1.81
N TRP A 114 5.77 22.71 -1.81
CA TRP A 114 6.15 24.12 -1.72
C TRP A 114 7.24 24.47 -2.71
N LEU A 115 7.02 25.50 -3.53
CA LEU A 115 8.01 26.08 -4.41
C LEU A 115 8.92 27.03 -3.58
N VAL A 116 10.09 26.53 -3.21
CA VAL A 116 11.08 27.24 -2.40
C VAL A 116 11.73 28.36 -3.22
N ASN A 117 12.09 28.05 -4.46
CA ASN A 117 12.63 29.00 -5.44
C ASN A 117 12.16 28.59 -6.85
N ARG A 118 12.55 29.33 -7.89
CA ARG A 118 12.07 29.13 -9.27
C ARG A 118 12.18 27.69 -9.79
N ASN A 119 13.10 26.90 -9.26
CA ASN A 119 13.44 25.58 -9.79
C ASN A 119 13.39 24.47 -8.73
N THR A 120 13.00 24.76 -7.47
CA THR A 120 13.07 23.81 -6.38
C THR A 120 11.74 23.68 -5.66
N TYR A 121 11.23 22.47 -5.63
CA TYR A 121 10.04 22.09 -4.86
C TYR A 121 10.42 21.17 -3.71
N LEU A 122 9.95 21.49 -2.52
CA LEU A 122 9.85 20.55 -1.41
C LEU A 122 8.47 19.91 -1.43
N TYR A 123 8.41 18.63 -1.12
CA TYR A 123 7.13 17.96 -0.92
C TYR A 123 7.20 16.98 0.25
N GLY A 124 6.05 16.72 0.86
CA GLY A 124 5.93 15.72 1.90
C GLY A 124 4.51 15.26 2.06
N THR A 125 4.36 13.99 2.46
CA THR A 125 3.08 13.39 2.79
C THR A 125 3.19 12.56 4.06
N TYR A 126 2.12 12.53 4.82
CA TYR A 126 1.90 11.63 5.93
C TYR A 126 0.65 10.82 5.65
N THR A 127 0.77 9.50 5.70
CA THR A 127 -0.34 8.57 5.48
C THR A 127 -0.53 7.70 6.72
N ARG A 128 -1.78 7.43 7.07
CA ARG A 128 -2.16 6.50 8.13
C ARG A 128 -3.33 5.64 7.68
N ASN A 129 -3.24 4.34 8.00
CA ASN A 129 -4.29 3.36 7.72
C ASN A 129 -5.05 3.01 9.01
N PHE A 130 -6.34 2.76 8.90
CA PHE A 130 -7.21 2.35 9.99
C PHE A 130 -8.07 1.19 9.56
N GLY A 131 -8.19 0.18 10.43
CA GLY A 131 -9.12 -0.94 10.26
C GLY A 131 -8.52 -2.16 9.57
N ALA A 132 -7.34 -2.11 8.96
CA ALA A 132 -6.71 -3.28 8.37
C ALA A 132 -6.11 -4.19 9.43
N ASP A 133 -6.26 -5.52 9.25
CA ASP A 133 -5.62 -6.53 10.09
C ASP A 133 -4.09 -6.50 9.93
N VAL A 134 -3.63 -6.28 8.69
CA VAL A 134 -2.23 -6.04 8.37
C VAL A 134 -2.06 -4.60 7.90
N SER A 135 -1.61 -3.72 8.76
CA SER A 135 -1.51 -2.29 8.45
C SER A 135 -0.15 -1.69 8.73
N SER A 136 0.30 -0.81 7.85
CA SER A 136 1.34 0.17 8.19
C SER A 136 0.70 1.26 9.04
N LYS A 137 1.05 1.33 10.33
CA LYS A 137 0.43 2.30 11.24
C LYS A 137 0.60 3.74 10.76
N TRP A 138 1.72 4.04 10.11
CA TRP A 138 1.98 5.35 9.49
C TRP A 138 3.10 5.25 8.46
N ARG A 139 3.09 6.16 7.49
CA ARG A 139 4.15 6.36 6.51
C ARG A 139 4.38 7.84 6.30
N ILE A 140 5.64 8.24 6.23
CA ILE A 140 6.06 9.60 5.87
C ILE A 140 6.90 9.49 4.62
N ASP A 141 6.55 10.26 3.61
CA ASP A 141 7.32 10.46 2.40
C ASP A 141 7.70 11.93 2.31
N ALA A 142 8.97 12.23 2.02
CA ALA A 142 9.44 13.58 1.80
C ALA A 142 10.50 13.60 0.71
N GLY A 143 10.56 14.67 -0.04
CA GLY A 143 11.55 14.80 -1.10
C GLY A 143 11.69 16.21 -1.64
N ILE A 144 12.70 16.34 -2.49
CA ILE A 144 13.02 17.59 -3.19
C ILE A 144 13.05 17.29 -4.68
N ARG A 145 12.40 18.14 -5.46
CA ARG A 145 12.43 18.09 -6.92
C ARG A 145 13.06 19.36 -7.47
N PHE A 146 14.07 19.18 -8.31
CA PHE A 146 14.72 20.24 -9.06
C PHE A 146 14.25 20.21 -10.52
N SER A 147 13.92 21.38 -11.07
CA SER A 147 13.70 21.60 -12.52
C SER A 147 14.88 22.41 -13.05
N PHE A 148 15.52 21.98 -14.12
CA PHE A 148 16.63 22.65 -14.81
C PHE A 148 16.33 22.80 -16.29
#